data_1c2e774c1ef24361c279b67a06170cdf
#
_entry.id   1c2e774c1ef24361c279b67a06170cdf
#
_cell.length_a   1.000
_cell.length_b   1.000
_cell.length_c   1.000
_cell.angle_alpha   90.00
_cell.angle_beta   90.00
_cell.angle_gamma   90.00
#
_symmetry.space_group_name_H-M   'P 1'
#
loop_
_entity.id
_entity.type
_entity.pdbx_description
1 polymer ?
#
loop_
_entity_poly.entity_id
_entity_poly.type
_entity_poly.pdbx_seq_one_letter_code
_entity_poly.pdbx_strand_id
1 'polypeptide(L)'
;MASLRAWLEQAEITSGPLFRKVSRGGHVGTNRLSTDAVRQILLKRAALAGVNGTLAEPISPHGLRAGFVTTAYCNGVPDEEIMGHTRHRSLTTMRSYVRRAKLSQTSPAGKLGL
;
A
#
# COMPACT_ATOMS: atom_id res chain seq x y z
N MET A 1 10.38 4.68 10.32
CA MET A 1 11.48 3.72 10.66
C MET A 1 11.47 3.30 12.12
N ALA A 2 11.09 4.17 13.08
CA ALA A 2 11.01 3.82 14.51
C ALA A 2 10.13 2.58 14.80
N SER A 3 8.93 2.51 14.21
CA SER A 3 7.99 1.39 14.41
C SER A 3 8.54 0.04 13.91
N LEU A 4 9.29 0.04 12.81
CA LEU A 4 9.91 -1.20 12.30
C LEU A 4 11.01 -1.69 13.26
N ARG A 5 11.82 -0.78 13.75
CA ARG A 5 12.89 -1.10 14.69
C ARG A 5 12.33 -1.66 15.99
N ALA A 6 11.32 -0.99 16.57
CA ALA A 6 10.62 -1.47 17.76
C ALA A 6 10.00 -2.86 17.55
N TRP A 7 9.42 -3.11 16.38
CA TRP A 7 8.87 -4.42 16.02
C TRP A 7 9.94 -5.52 16.00
N LEU A 8 11.09 -5.26 15.35
CA LEU A 8 12.19 -6.22 15.29
C LEU A 8 12.75 -6.57 16.66
N GLU A 9 12.90 -5.55 17.53
CA GLU A 9 13.38 -5.71 18.90
C GLU A 9 12.39 -6.49 19.77
N GLN A 10 11.12 -6.10 19.79
CA GLN A 10 10.08 -6.77 20.60
C GLN A 10 9.79 -8.20 20.15
N ALA A 11 9.88 -8.47 18.86
CA ALA A 11 9.66 -9.79 18.30
C ALA A 11 10.92 -10.65 18.20
N GLU A 12 12.07 -10.13 18.68
CA GLU A 12 13.39 -10.79 18.65
C GLU A 12 13.73 -11.34 17.25
N ILE A 13 13.41 -10.55 16.19
CA ILE A 13 13.63 -10.96 14.81
C ILE A 13 15.05 -10.59 14.37
N THR A 14 15.92 -11.58 14.25
CA THR A 14 17.28 -11.41 13.76
C THR A 14 17.44 -11.84 12.29
N SER A 15 16.56 -12.71 11.79
CA SER A 15 16.62 -13.22 10.43
C SER A 15 15.23 -13.69 9.94
N GLY A 16 15.11 -13.90 8.62
CA GLY A 16 13.89 -14.41 8.02
C GLY A 16 12.82 -13.35 7.77
N PRO A 17 11.53 -13.73 7.69
CA PRO A 17 10.44 -12.81 7.36
C PRO A 17 10.26 -11.72 8.41
N LEU A 18 10.08 -10.47 7.96
CA LEU A 18 9.80 -9.33 8.83
C LEU A 18 8.36 -9.35 9.38
N PHE A 19 7.40 -9.71 8.54
CA PHE A 19 5.99 -9.72 8.91
C PHE A 19 5.54 -11.14 9.23
N ARG A 20 5.21 -11.38 10.49
CA ARG A 20 4.87 -12.69 11.03
C ARG A 20 3.50 -12.67 11.70
N LYS A 21 2.88 -13.84 11.81
CA LYS A 21 1.64 -14.00 12.56
C LYS A 21 1.90 -13.80 14.05
N VAL A 22 1.05 -13.01 14.69
CA VAL A 22 1.00 -12.88 16.15
C VAL A 22 -0.28 -13.53 16.64
N SER A 23 -0.20 -14.46 17.58
CA SER A 23 -1.36 -15.09 18.20
C SER A 23 -2.06 -14.15 19.18
N ARG A 24 -3.27 -14.51 19.64
CA ARG A 24 -3.99 -13.74 20.67
C ARG A 24 -3.20 -13.58 21.97
N GLY A 25 -2.36 -14.56 22.31
CA GLY A 25 -1.47 -14.51 23.49
C GLY A 25 -0.17 -13.71 23.27
N GLY A 26 -0.02 -13.01 22.15
CA GLY A 26 1.18 -12.22 21.85
C GLY A 26 2.36 -13.02 21.31
N HIS A 27 2.21 -14.32 21.09
CA HIS A 27 3.30 -15.15 20.56
C HIS A 27 3.54 -14.86 19.07
N VAL A 28 4.78 -14.56 18.71
CA VAL A 28 5.22 -14.29 17.35
C VAL A 28 5.65 -15.58 16.67
N GLY A 29 5.00 -15.92 15.55
CA GLY A 29 5.34 -17.10 14.75
C GLY A 29 6.65 -16.92 13.97
N THR A 30 7.14 -17.99 13.37
CA THR A 30 8.35 -18.00 12.54
C THR A 30 8.07 -17.81 11.06
N ASN A 31 6.84 -18.12 10.60
CA ASN A 31 6.44 -18.04 9.21
C ASN A 31 5.96 -16.63 8.83
N ARG A 32 6.19 -16.26 7.56
CA ARG A 32 5.66 -15.03 7.00
C ARG A 32 4.13 -14.99 7.02
N LEU A 33 3.56 -13.79 7.10
CA LEU A 33 2.14 -13.59 6.86
C LEU A 33 1.78 -14.02 5.44
N SER A 34 0.60 -14.64 5.30
CA SER A 34 0.02 -14.91 3.99
C SER A 34 -0.44 -13.60 3.33
N THR A 35 -0.58 -13.60 2.01
CA THR A 35 -1.11 -12.45 1.27
C THR A 35 -2.54 -12.11 1.70
N ASP A 36 -3.34 -13.12 2.01
CA ASP A 36 -4.69 -12.93 2.54
C ASP A 36 -4.67 -12.30 3.94
N ALA A 37 -3.79 -12.73 4.83
CA ALA A 37 -3.63 -12.12 6.15
C ALA A 37 -3.26 -10.63 6.05
N VAL A 38 -2.35 -10.26 5.14
CA VAL A 38 -2.01 -8.85 4.87
C VAL A 38 -3.24 -8.06 4.41
N ARG A 39 -4.04 -8.63 3.49
CA ARG A 39 -5.27 -8.02 3.02
C ARG A 39 -6.27 -7.81 4.16
N GLN A 40 -6.49 -8.82 5.00
CA GLN A 40 -7.42 -8.74 6.15
C GLN A 40 -6.98 -7.68 7.16
N ILE A 41 -5.70 -7.59 7.46
CA ILE A 41 -5.14 -6.55 8.34
C ILE A 41 -5.40 -5.16 7.75
N LEU A 42 -5.14 -4.98 6.45
CA LEU A 42 -5.39 -3.71 5.77
C LEU A 42 -6.87 -3.30 5.87
N LEU A 43 -7.79 -4.19 5.54
CA LEU A 43 -9.23 -3.92 5.58
C LEU A 43 -9.69 -3.56 7.00
N LYS A 44 -9.22 -4.31 8.01
CA LYS A 44 -9.53 -4.01 9.42
C LYS A 44 -9.01 -2.63 9.84
N ARG A 45 -7.80 -2.27 9.46
CA ARG A 45 -7.21 -0.96 9.79
C ARG A 45 -7.92 0.18 9.07
N ALA A 46 -8.27 -0.01 7.80
CA ALA A 46 -9.05 0.96 7.04
C ALA A 46 -10.42 1.21 7.67
N ALA A 47 -11.12 0.14 8.04
CA ALA A 47 -12.42 0.26 8.71
C ALA A 47 -12.32 1.02 10.04
N LEU A 48 -11.31 0.72 10.88
CA LEU A 48 -11.07 1.43 12.13
C LEU A 48 -10.74 2.92 11.94
N ALA A 49 -10.11 3.26 10.81
CA ALA A 49 -9.80 4.64 10.43
C ALA A 49 -10.94 5.36 9.71
N GLY A 50 -12.09 4.72 9.51
CA GLY A 50 -13.21 5.27 8.75
C GLY A 50 -12.93 5.43 7.25
N VAL A 51 -11.89 4.77 6.74
CA VAL A 51 -11.54 4.78 5.32
C VAL A 51 -12.30 3.67 4.60
N ASN A 52 -13.19 4.06 3.72
CA ASN A 52 -14.02 3.14 2.95
C ASN A 52 -13.65 3.19 1.47
N GLY A 53 -13.56 2.01 0.85
CA GLY A 53 -13.48 1.91 -0.60
C GLY A 53 -14.87 1.97 -1.23
N THR A 54 -14.91 2.11 -2.56
CA THR A 54 -16.12 1.99 -3.36
C THR A 54 -16.16 0.64 -4.07
N LEU A 55 -17.29 0.31 -4.70
CA LEU A 55 -17.39 -0.89 -5.55
C LEU A 55 -16.42 -0.83 -6.74
N ALA A 56 -16.19 0.37 -7.29
CA ALA A 56 -15.26 0.58 -8.39
C ALA A 56 -13.78 0.60 -7.94
N GLU A 57 -13.53 1.11 -6.72
CA GLU A 57 -12.18 1.25 -6.15
C GLU A 57 -12.14 0.68 -4.73
N PRO A 58 -12.13 -0.66 -4.58
CA PRO A 58 -12.08 -1.30 -3.28
C PRO A 58 -10.69 -1.13 -2.64
N ILE A 59 -10.67 -1.03 -1.31
CA ILE A 59 -9.40 -1.01 -0.57
C ILE A 59 -8.69 -2.35 -0.75
N SER A 60 -7.44 -2.28 -1.20
CA SER A 60 -6.61 -3.47 -1.45
C SER A 60 -5.13 -3.15 -1.28
N PRO A 61 -4.27 -4.15 -1.01
CA PRO A 61 -2.82 -3.98 -1.01
C PRO A 61 -2.29 -3.44 -2.36
N HIS A 62 -2.93 -3.84 -3.46
CA HIS A 62 -2.60 -3.33 -4.79
C HIS A 62 -2.98 -1.85 -4.94
N GLY A 63 -4.12 -1.45 -4.39
CA GLY A 63 -4.56 -0.05 -4.35
C GLY A 63 -3.60 0.85 -3.58
N LEU A 64 -3.04 0.37 -2.46
CA LEU A 64 -1.99 1.10 -1.72
C LEU A 64 -0.75 1.32 -2.57
N ARG A 65 -0.33 0.30 -3.32
CA ARG A 65 0.81 0.43 -4.25
C ARG A 65 0.53 1.44 -5.35
N ALA A 66 -0.66 1.42 -5.93
CA ALA A 66 -1.08 2.40 -6.93
C ALA A 66 -1.11 3.82 -6.36
N GLY A 67 -1.63 3.99 -5.15
CA GLY A 67 -1.64 5.26 -4.43
C GLY A 67 -0.24 5.79 -4.16
N PHE A 68 0.70 4.93 -3.73
CA PHE A 68 2.10 5.30 -3.55
C PHE A 68 2.72 5.83 -4.85
N VAL A 69 2.56 5.08 -5.96
CA VAL A 69 3.08 5.50 -7.27
C VAL A 69 2.53 6.85 -7.68
N THR A 70 1.23 7.04 -7.54
CA THR A 70 0.56 8.30 -7.91
C THR A 70 1.05 9.47 -7.07
N THR A 71 1.11 9.29 -5.75
CA THR A 71 1.56 10.35 -4.83
C THR A 71 3.02 10.70 -5.07
N ALA A 72 3.89 9.70 -5.21
CA ALA A 72 5.32 9.92 -5.48
C ALA A 72 5.53 10.69 -6.80
N TYR A 73 4.82 10.29 -7.86
CA TYR A 73 4.88 10.99 -9.14
C TYR A 73 4.39 12.44 -9.04
N CYS A 74 3.28 12.69 -8.37
CA CYS A 74 2.75 14.04 -8.15
C CYS A 74 3.71 14.92 -7.34
N ASN A 75 4.49 14.32 -6.46
CA ASN A 75 5.52 15.01 -5.67
C ASN A 75 6.87 15.16 -6.42
N GLY A 76 6.92 14.82 -7.71
CA GLY A 76 8.09 14.99 -8.55
C GLY A 76 9.21 13.96 -8.35
N VAL A 77 8.90 12.83 -7.72
CA VAL A 77 9.89 11.74 -7.59
C VAL A 77 10.16 11.14 -8.98
N PRO A 78 11.43 10.95 -9.38
CA PRO A 78 11.77 10.37 -10.67
C PRO A 78 11.20 8.97 -10.89
N ASP A 79 10.78 8.68 -12.12
CA ASP A 79 10.18 7.39 -12.49
C ASP A 79 11.06 6.18 -12.10
N GLU A 80 12.37 6.30 -12.28
CA GLU A 80 13.33 5.24 -11.93
C GLU A 80 13.32 4.92 -10.44
N GLU A 81 13.22 5.93 -9.60
CA GLU A 81 13.19 5.80 -8.15
C GLU A 81 11.87 5.15 -7.70
N ILE A 82 10.75 5.58 -8.29
CA ILE A 82 9.43 4.96 -8.05
C ILE A 82 9.45 3.48 -8.46
N MET A 83 10.00 3.16 -9.63
CA MET A 83 10.11 1.80 -10.13
C MET A 83 11.01 0.93 -9.25
N GLY A 84 12.13 1.48 -8.77
CA GLY A 84 13.03 0.80 -7.84
C GLY A 84 12.33 0.39 -6.55
N HIS A 85 11.58 1.29 -5.95
CA HIS A 85 10.79 1.01 -4.74
C HIS A 85 9.65 0.02 -4.97
N THR A 86 8.93 0.20 -6.05
CA THR A 86 7.73 -0.61 -6.33
C THR A 86 8.05 -1.90 -7.08
N ARG A 87 9.29 -2.09 -7.54
CA ARG A 87 9.72 -3.23 -8.34
C ARG A 87 8.86 -3.42 -9.61
N HIS A 88 8.39 -2.33 -10.21
CA HIS A 88 7.76 -2.39 -11.51
C HIS A 88 8.78 -2.72 -12.60
N ARG A 89 8.47 -3.71 -13.42
CA ARG A 89 9.32 -4.10 -14.57
C ARG A 89 9.02 -3.28 -15.84
N SER A 90 7.90 -2.56 -15.86
CA SER A 90 7.45 -1.80 -17.02
C SER A 90 7.07 -0.38 -16.61
N LEU A 91 7.72 0.59 -17.25
CA LEU A 91 7.41 2.01 -17.12
C LEU A 91 5.96 2.32 -17.55
N THR A 92 5.50 1.67 -18.62
CA THR A 92 4.14 1.82 -19.14
C THR A 92 3.10 1.40 -18.09
N THR A 93 3.33 0.29 -17.40
CA THR A 93 2.44 -0.18 -16.32
C THR A 93 2.42 0.81 -15.17
N MET A 94 3.58 1.31 -14.73
CA MET A 94 3.67 2.30 -13.67
C MET A 94 2.93 3.60 -14.05
N ARG A 95 3.16 4.13 -15.24
CA ARG A 95 2.49 5.35 -15.73
C ARG A 95 0.99 5.19 -15.95
N SER A 96 0.48 3.97 -16.14
CA SER A 96 -0.96 3.73 -16.23
C SER A 96 -1.70 4.10 -14.95
N TYR A 97 -1.11 3.91 -13.78
CA TYR A 97 -1.68 4.34 -12.50
C TYR A 97 -1.78 5.87 -12.42
N VAL A 98 -0.72 6.56 -12.82
CA VAL A 98 -0.68 8.04 -12.83
C VAL A 98 -1.73 8.61 -13.76
N ARG A 99 -1.89 8.02 -14.94
CA ARG A 99 -2.90 8.47 -15.93
C ARG A 99 -4.31 8.35 -15.38
N ARG A 100 -4.66 7.22 -14.72
CA ARG A 100 -5.97 7.05 -14.08
C ARG A 100 -6.22 8.09 -12.99
N ALA A 101 -5.24 8.33 -12.14
CA ALA A 101 -5.37 9.32 -11.07
C ALA A 101 -5.55 10.75 -11.62
N LYS A 102 -4.84 11.12 -12.68
CA LYS A 102 -5.04 12.41 -13.35
C LYS A 102 -6.45 12.54 -13.94
N LEU A 103 -6.98 11.48 -14.55
CA LEU A 103 -8.34 11.48 -15.09
C LEU A 103 -9.39 11.69 -14.00
N SER A 104 -9.20 11.11 -12.81
CA SER A 104 -10.11 11.30 -11.67
C SER A 104 -10.05 12.72 -11.08
N GLN A 105 -8.87 13.35 -11.08
CA GLN A 105 -8.68 14.70 -10.55
C GLN A 105 -9.06 15.81 -11.54
N THR A 106 -8.93 15.58 -12.82
CA THR A 106 -9.17 16.57 -13.88
C THR A 106 -10.40 16.26 -14.72
N SER A 107 -11.37 15.53 -14.18
CA SER A 107 -12.62 15.28 -14.91
C SER A 107 -13.25 16.62 -15.29
N PRO A 108 -13.44 16.90 -16.58
CA PRO A 108 -14.13 18.13 -17.02
C PRO A 108 -15.53 18.26 -16.43
N ALA A 109 -16.18 17.14 -16.11
CA ALA A 109 -17.48 17.11 -15.47
C ALA A 109 -17.47 17.79 -14.07
N GLY A 110 -16.40 17.60 -13.29
CA GLY A 110 -16.26 18.29 -12.00
C GLY A 110 -16.10 19.81 -12.13
N LYS A 111 -15.59 20.30 -13.26
CA LYS A 111 -15.47 21.74 -13.56
C LYS A 111 -16.76 22.36 -14.12
N LEU A 112 -17.70 21.53 -14.56
CA LEU A 112 -18.99 21.94 -15.11
C LEU A 112 -20.10 21.97 -14.05
N GLY A 113 -19.80 21.63 -12.78
CA GLY A 113 -20.78 21.61 -11.71
C GLY A 113 -21.86 20.52 -11.86
N LEU A 114 -21.53 19.49 -12.63
CA LEU A 114 -22.42 18.34 -12.89
C LEU A 114 -22.15 17.22 -11.88
#